data_1c282bc1344777fb3d07ddbdccfff699
#
_entry.id   1c282bc1344777fb3d07ddbdccfff699
#
_cell.length_a   1.000
_cell.length_b   1.000
_cell.length_c   1.000
_cell.angle_alpha   90.00
_cell.angle_beta   90.00
_cell.angle_gamma   90.00
#
_symmetry.space_group_name_H-M   'P 1'
#
loop_
_entity.id
_entity.type
_entity.pdbx_description
1 polymer ?
#
loop_
_entity_poly.entity_id
_entity_poly.type
_entity_poly.pdbx_seq_one_letter_code
_entity_poly.pdbx_strand_id
1 'polypeptide(L)'
;MRVLIFVIALFLPMSTPLYAQTPFYQGKQIKVVVGFTSGGFYDRWARLLSRYMPKHIPGSPEMIVQNMPGAGSVVATNFVYNVAKPDGLTIGFPSSAIYLDQLIGRAEAKFDIRKFSWIGSPVQEPVIFYIRADSPYKSISDIRNAKEPPKCGATGTVSTDFILARLLEDTMPPLKIDTVLGYPGGAEIDLAVEKNEVICRGMTASPFHGREPFISWQKKNFVRVLLFTGEKRDERMPDVPTLDEIFDKEKVPEAGRRVAEVILAAEKFGRPIIAGPGTPPDRLNTLRQAFDQAMKDPELLAEAKKTRMDVDPTSGEVLEKLAKRVLDQPPEVLARVKKILSN
;
A
#
# COMPACT_ATOMS: atom_id res chain seq x y z
N MET A 1 90.74 -13.05 -12.73
CA MET A 1 89.50 -12.87 -13.52
C MET A 1 88.35 -13.54 -12.71
N ARG A 2 87.53 -12.78 -11.97
CA ARG A 2 86.44 -13.32 -11.21
C ARG A 2 85.17 -13.12 -12.03
N VAL A 3 84.51 -14.20 -12.44
CA VAL A 3 83.25 -14.21 -13.15
C VAL A 3 82.15 -14.12 -12.12
N LEU A 4 81.34 -13.02 -12.16
CA LEU A 4 80.18 -12.80 -11.32
C LEU A 4 79.00 -13.39 -12.07
N ILE A 5 78.33 -14.47 -11.53
CA ILE A 5 77.13 -15.06 -12.07
C ILE A 5 75.94 -14.33 -11.45
N PHE A 6 75.19 -13.54 -12.25
CA PHE A 6 73.91 -12.93 -11.84
C PHE A 6 72.81 -13.97 -12.00
N VAL A 7 72.20 -14.43 -10.87
CA VAL A 7 70.98 -15.24 -10.88
C VAL A 7 69.80 -14.30 -10.91
N ILE A 8 69.14 -14.22 -12.07
CA ILE A 8 67.86 -13.51 -12.21
C ILE A 8 66.75 -14.43 -11.68
N ALA A 9 66.25 -14.15 -10.48
CA ALA A 9 65.05 -14.81 -9.95
C ALA A 9 63.79 -14.29 -10.68
N LEU A 10 63.22 -15.13 -11.54
CA LEU A 10 61.98 -14.86 -12.27
C LEU A 10 60.80 -14.96 -11.28
N PHE A 11 60.31 -13.82 -10.77
CA PHE A 11 59.07 -13.77 -9.98
C PHE A 11 57.87 -13.95 -10.91
N LEU A 12 57.33 -15.16 -11.03
CA LEU A 12 56.04 -15.43 -11.65
C LEU A 12 54.92 -14.96 -10.66
N PRO A 13 54.03 -14.04 -11.07
CA PRO A 13 52.90 -13.69 -10.26
C PRO A 13 51.96 -14.91 -10.15
N MET A 14 51.84 -15.49 -8.96
CA MET A 14 50.78 -16.45 -8.64
C MET A 14 49.44 -15.71 -8.70
N SER A 15 48.75 -15.79 -9.83
CA SER A 15 47.33 -15.43 -9.92
C SER A 15 46.54 -16.44 -9.11
N THR A 16 46.19 -16.09 -7.85
CA THR A 16 45.19 -16.83 -7.08
C THR A 16 43.87 -16.78 -7.81
N PRO A 17 43.25 -17.93 -8.15
CA PRO A 17 41.91 -17.93 -8.74
C PRO A 17 40.96 -17.26 -7.77
N LEU A 18 40.39 -16.14 -8.18
CA LEU A 18 39.28 -15.48 -7.47
C LEU A 18 38.06 -16.42 -7.61
N TYR A 19 37.86 -17.31 -6.67
CA TYR A 19 36.62 -18.10 -6.62
C TYR A 19 35.46 -17.11 -6.40
N ALA A 20 34.72 -16.84 -7.47
CA ALA A 20 33.45 -16.11 -7.37
C ALA A 20 32.56 -16.87 -6.38
N GLN A 21 32.24 -16.25 -5.25
CA GLN A 21 31.34 -16.86 -4.28
C GLN A 21 30.01 -17.15 -4.95
N THR A 22 29.55 -18.39 -4.83
CA THR A 22 28.24 -18.81 -5.34
C THR A 22 27.16 -17.89 -4.76
N PRO A 23 26.31 -17.27 -5.58
CA PRO A 23 25.26 -16.39 -5.12
C PRO A 23 24.39 -17.08 -4.06
N PHE A 24 24.08 -16.38 -2.97
CA PHE A 24 23.30 -16.95 -1.84
C PHE A 24 22.00 -17.62 -2.29
N TYR A 25 21.29 -17.03 -3.28
CA TYR A 25 19.99 -17.51 -3.74
C TYR A 25 20.07 -18.64 -4.77
N GLN A 26 21.27 -19.00 -5.26
CA GLN A 26 21.41 -20.08 -6.26
C GLN A 26 20.92 -21.43 -5.70
N GLY A 27 20.01 -22.07 -6.43
CA GLY A 27 19.40 -23.34 -6.04
C GLY A 27 18.49 -23.25 -4.83
N LYS A 28 18.10 -22.07 -4.39
CA LYS A 28 17.16 -21.85 -3.27
C LYS A 28 15.80 -21.42 -3.78
N GLN A 29 14.82 -21.52 -2.88
CA GLN A 29 13.44 -21.12 -3.11
C GLN A 29 13.07 -20.00 -2.13
N ILE A 30 12.42 -18.94 -2.63
CA ILE A 30 11.85 -17.89 -1.82
C ILE A 30 10.35 -18.15 -1.66
N LYS A 31 9.90 -18.27 -0.41
CA LYS A 31 8.48 -18.37 -0.07
C LYS A 31 7.86 -16.97 0.01
N VAL A 32 6.77 -16.75 -0.71
CA VAL A 32 5.99 -15.51 -0.72
C VAL A 32 4.68 -15.76 0.01
N VAL A 33 4.58 -15.30 1.25
CA VAL A 33 3.41 -15.51 2.13
C VAL A 33 2.41 -14.38 1.92
N VAL A 34 1.23 -14.69 1.39
CA VAL A 34 0.16 -13.71 1.12
C VAL A 34 -0.92 -13.82 2.18
N GLY A 35 -1.22 -12.72 2.88
CA GLY A 35 -2.19 -12.66 3.98
C GLY A 35 -3.67 -12.75 3.56
N PHE A 36 -3.96 -13.12 2.31
CA PHE A 36 -5.29 -13.18 1.71
C PHE A 36 -5.48 -14.45 0.88
N THR A 37 -6.73 -14.73 0.54
CA THR A 37 -7.09 -15.86 -0.33
C THR A 37 -6.57 -15.67 -1.76
N SER A 38 -6.44 -16.80 -2.48
CA SER A 38 -6.01 -16.82 -3.88
C SER A 38 -6.99 -16.04 -4.79
N GLY A 39 -6.46 -15.40 -5.84
CA GLY A 39 -7.23 -14.68 -6.86
C GLY A 39 -7.50 -13.21 -6.54
N GLY A 40 -7.33 -12.74 -5.29
CA GLY A 40 -7.43 -11.34 -4.92
C GLY A 40 -6.24 -10.51 -5.40
N PHE A 41 -6.33 -9.17 -5.30
CA PHE A 41 -5.26 -8.27 -5.81
C PHE A 41 -3.90 -8.50 -5.13
N TYR A 42 -3.85 -8.83 -3.84
CA TYR A 42 -2.60 -9.18 -3.16
C TYR A 42 -1.96 -10.45 -3.76
N ASP A 43 -2.76 -11.49 -3.99
CA ASP A 43 -2.30 -12.74 -4.59
C ASP A 43 -1.85 -12.53 -6.05
N ARG A 44 -2.59 -11.74 -6.82
CA ARG A 44 -2.23 -11.41 -8.22
C ARG A 44 -0.89 -10.68 -8.30
N TRP A 45 -0.66 -9.67 -7.43
CA TRP A 45 0.62 -8.97 -7.35
C TRP A 45 1.76 -9.89 -6.91
N ALA A 46 1.53 -10.71 -5.88
CA ALA A 46 2.52 -11.67 -5.41
C ALA A 46 2.94 -12.63 -6.55
N ARG A 47 1.97 -13.17 -7.31
CA ARG A 47 2.25 -14.06 -8.45
C ARG A 47 2.93 -13.34 -9.61
N LEU A 48 2.56 -12.10 -9.91
CA LEU A 48 3.21 -11.32 -10.94
C LEU A 48 4.69 -11.09 -10.57
N LEU A 49 4.96 -10.57 -9.38
CA LEU A 49 6.33 -10.34 -8.92
C LEU A 49 7.14 -11.63 -8.79
N SER A 50 6.53 -12.74 -8.39
CA SER A 50 7.20 -14.04 -8.31
C SER A 50 7.70 -14.58 -9.66
N ARG A 51 7.16 -14.10 -10.78
CA ARG A 51 7.64 -14.44 -12.13
C ARG A 51 8.77 -13.54 -12.61
N TYR A 52 8.78 -12.28 -12.18
CA TYR A 52 9.71 -11.28 -12.73
C TYR A 52 10.89 -10.96 -11.79
N MET A 53 10.68 -10.86 -10.47
CA MET A 53 11.77 -10.59 -9.53
C MET A 53 12.94 -11.59 -9.59
N PRO A 54 12.72 -12.91 -9.78
CA PRO A 54 13.83 -13.88 -9.88
C PRO A 54 14.85 -13.55 -10.93
N LYS A 55 14.46 -12.96 -12.06
CA LYS A 55 15.36 -12.53 -13.14
C LYS A 55 16.43 -11.54 -12.67
N HIS A 56 16.14 -10.80 -11.60
CA HIS A 56 16.97 -9.73 -11.05
C HIS A 56 17.67 -10.12 -9.74
N ILE A 57 17.48 -11.37 -9.27
CA ILE A 57 18.15 -11.90 -8.08
C ILE A 57 19.34 -12.76 -8.53
N PRO A 58 20.58 -12.50 -8.07
CA PRO A 58 21.71 -13.37 -8.36
C PRO A 58 21.46 -14.81 -7.95
N GLY A 59 21.57 -15.74 -8.90
CA GLY A 59 21.24 -17.15 -8.70
C GLY A 59 19.81 -17.52 -9.10
N SER A 60 18.98 -16.57 -9.53
CA SER A 60 17.63 -16.74 -10.09
C SER A 60 16.78 -17.78 -9.32
N PRO A 61 16.49 -17.55 -8.01
CA PRO A 61 15.76 -18.50 -7.18
C PRO A 61 14.31 -18.68 -7.68
N GLU A 62 13.74 -19.82 -7.43
CA GLU A 62 12.31 -19.97 -7.58
C GLU A 62 11.55 -19.18 -6.51
N MET A 63 10.44 -18.49 -6.87
CA MET A 63 9.57 -17.81 -5.91
C MET A 63 8.19 -18.48 -5.90
N ILE A 64 7.79 -19.01 -4.72
CA ILE A 64 6.52 -19.75 -4.56
C ILE A 64 5.57 -18.99 -3.66
N VAL A 65 4.37 -18.72 -4.19
CA VAL A 65 3.28 -18.04 -3.47
C VAL A 65 2.51 -19.03 -2.60
N GLN A 66 2.40 -18.70 -1.31
CA GLN A 66 1.60 -19.43 -0.33
C GLN A 66 0.58 -18.47 0.30
N ASN A 67 -0.71 -18.73 0.09
CA ASN A 67 -1.77 -17.96 0.72
C ASN A 67 -1.97 -18.42 2.18
N MET A 68 -2.01 -17.45 3.11
CA MET A 68 -2.19 -17.66 4.55
C MET A 68 -3.21 -16.62 5.06
N PRO A 69 -4.49 -16.75 4.69
CA PRO A 69 -5.51 -15.81 5.10
C PRO A 69 -5.82 -15.95 6.60
N GLY A 70 -6.34 -14.89 7.19
CA GLY A 70 -6.84 -14.90 8.56
C GLY A 70 -6.66 -13.57 9.27
N ALA A 71 -7.70 -13.17 10.01
CA ALA A 71 -7.75 -11.98 10.85
C ALA A 71 -7.27 -10.69 10.13
N GLY A 72 -7.69 -10.48 8.88
CA GLY A 72 -7.27 -9.31 8.11
C GLY A 72 -5.78 -9.29 7.77
N SER A 73 -5.16 -10.47 7.55
CA SER A 73 -3.73 -10.67 7.31
C SER A 73 -2.84 -10.75 8.57
N VAL A 74 -3.39 -10.56 9.78
CA VAL A 74 -2.62 -10.64 11.03
C VAL A 74 -1.93 -12.03 11.18
N VAL A 75 -2.58 -13.12 10.75
CA VAL A 75 -2.00 -14.47 10.81
C VAL A 75 -0.70 -14.56 9.99
N ALA A 76 -0.74 -14.16 8.72
CA ALA A 76 0.44 -14.16 7.85
C ALA A 76 1.54 -13.24 8.36
N THR A 77 1.15 -12.09 8.89
CA THR A 77 2.09 -11.10 9.42
C THR A 77 2.81 -11.61 10.67
N ASN A 78 2.08 -12.20 11.61
CA ASN A 78 2.66 -12.86 12.77
C ASN A 78 3.61 -14.00 12.36
N PHE A 79 3.24 -14.77 11.33
CA PHE A 79 4.09 -15.83 10.81
C PHE A 79 5.43 -15.28 10.29
N VAL A 80 5.41 -14.24 9.46
CA VAL A 80 6.63 -13.63 8.92
C VAL A 80 7.47 -12.98 10.01
N TYR A 81 6.82 -12.41 11.05
CA TYR A 81 7.50 -11.73 12.14
C TYR A 81 8.15 -12.69 13.15
N ASN A 82 7.42 -13.73 13.57
CA ASN A 82 7.79 -14.55 14.74
C ASN A 82 8.26 -15.98 14.40
N VAL A 83 7.89 -16.51 13.22
CA VAL A 83 8.06 -17.93 12.88
C VAL A 83 9.03 -18.13 11.72
N ALA A 84 8.93 -17.32 10.69
CA ALA A 84 9.80 -17.39 9.52
C ALA A 84 11.25 -17.07 9.93
N LYS A 85 12.22 -17.84 9.39
CA LYS A 85 13.64 -17.51 9.60
C LYS A 85 13.95 -16.20 8.89
N PRO A 86 14.67 -15.26 9.54
CA PRO A 86 15.03 -13.98 8.93
C PRO A 86 16.25 -14.12 8.01
N ASP A 87 16.23 -15.08 7.10
CA ASP A 87 17.33 -15.41 6.20
C ASP A 87 17.13 -14.88 4.76
N GLY A 88 16.04 -14.15 4.53
CA GLY A 88 15.67 -13.63 3.22
C GLY A 88 15.03 -14.63 2.28
N LEU A 89 14.72 -15.86 2.74
CA LEU A 89 14.03 -16.89 1.96
C LEU A 89 12.51 -16.93 2.23
N THR A 90 12.01 -16.09 3.11
CA THR A 90 10.57 -15.90 3.32
C THR A 90 10.27 -14.41 3.31
N ILE A 91 9.36 -14.00 2.42
CA ILE A 91 8.83 -12.64 2.35
C ILE A 91 7.31 -12.66 2.49
N GLY A 92 6.73 -11.57 2.96
CA GLY A 92 5.29 -11.45 3.21
C GLY A 92 4.64 -10.36 2.37
N PHE A 93 3.38 -10.57 2.03
CA PHE A 93 2.44 -9.59 1.48
C PHE A 93 1.30 -9.39 2.47
N PRO A 94 1.52 -8.59 3.53
CA PRO A 94 0.47 -8.28 4.50
C PRO A 94 -0.53 -7.25 3.96
N SER A 95 -1.60 -7.00 4.72
CA SER A 95 -2.49 -5.86 4.49
C SER A 95 -1.74 -4.54 4.59
N SER A 96 -2.08 -3.57 3.76
CA SER A 96 -1.57 -2.20 3.87
C SER A 96 -1.96 -1.52 5.20
N ALA A 97 -3.09 -1.93 5.78
CA ALA A 97 -3.64 -1.36 7.02
C ALA A 97 -3.14 -2.03 8.30
N ILE A 98 -2.22 -2.99 8.22
CA ILE A 98 -1.72 -3.77 9.35
C ILE A 98 -1.14 -2.91 10.50
N TYR A 99 -0.62 -1.72 10.20
CA TYR A 99 -0.13 -0.78 11.22
C TYR A 99 -1.24 -0.27 12.13
N LEU A 100 -2.49 -0.21 11.64
CA LEU A 100 -3.66 0.18 12.44
C LEU A 100 -3.94 -0.85 13.54
N ASP A 101 -3.77 -2.15 13.25
CA ASP A 101 -3.92 -3.21 14.26
C ASP A 101 -2.96 -3.00 15.44
N GLN A 102 -1.70 -2.66 15.16
CA GLN A 102 -0.73 -2.33 16.21
C GLN A 102 -1.10 -1.02 16.91
N LEU A 103 -1.52 0.01 16.18
CA LEU A 103 -1.83 1.33 16.70
C LEU A 103 -3.01 1.31 17.66
N ILE A 104 -4.07 0.53 17.34
CA ILE A 104 -5.23 0.37 18.24
C ILE A 104 -4.97 -0.61 19.39
N GLY A 105 -3.82 -1.31 19.38
CA GLY A 105 -3.46 -2.28 20.43
C GLY A 105 -4.21 -3.60 20.30
N ARG A 106 -4.50 -4.05 19.08
CA ARG A 106 -5.17 -5.33 18.84
C ARG A 106 -4.36 -6.49 19.42
N ALA A 107 -5.00 -7.27 20.29
CA ALA A 107 -4.32 -8.33 21.06
C ALA A 107 -3.67 -9.42 20.21
N GLU A 108 -4.23 -9.72 19.04
CA GLU A 108 -3.72 -10.72 18.09
C GLU A 108 -2.52 -10.23 17.27
N ALA A 109 -2.27 -8.90 17.20
CA ALA A 109 -1.12 -8.33 16.48
C ALA A 109 0.16 -8.48 17.31
N LYS A 110 0.91 -9.55 17.08
CA LYS A 110 2.17 -9.90 17.78
C LYS A 110 3.40 -9.49 16.99
N PHE A 111 3.40 -8.30 16.41
CA PHE A 111 4.48 -7.75 15.60
C PHE A 111 4.68 -6.27 15.90
N ASP A 112 5.85 -5.76 15.53
CA ASP A 112 6.13 -4.32 15.47
C ASP A 112 6.51 -3.95 14.04
N ILE A 113 5.67 -3.14 13.37
CA ILE A 113 5.88 -2.76 11.96
C ILE A 113 7.18 -2.01 11.73
N ARG A 114 7.74 -1.36 12.76
CA ARG A 114 9.02 -0.64 12.71
C ARG A 114 10.22 -1.57 12.56
N LYS A 115 10.06 -2.85 12.90
CA LYS A 115 11.13 -3.87 12.91
C LYS A 115 11.14 -4.73 11.66
N PHE A 116 10.13 -4.65 10.80
CA PHE A 116 10.15 -5.34 9.52
C PHE A 116 11.24 -4.78 8.59
N SER A 117 11.81 -5.66 7.79
CA SER A 117 12.62 -5.30 6.63
C SER A 117 11.70 -5.05 5.44
N TRP A 118 11.40 -3.78 5.14
CA TRP A 118 10.52 -3.40 4.04
C TRP A 118 11.24 -3.50 2.71
N ILE A 119 10.65 -4.19 1.73
CA ILE A 119 11.23 -4.44 0.40
C ILE A 119 10.71 -3.41 -0.61
N GLY A 120 9.41 -3.18 -0.65
CA GLY A 120 8.75 -2.23 -1.53
C GLY A 120 7.24 -2.45 -1.59
N SER A 121 6.56 -1.64 -2.39
CA SER A 121 5.15 -1.82 -2.77
C SER A 121 5.00 -1.54 -4.26
N PRO A 122 4.33 -2.39 -5.05
CA PRO A 122 4.20 -2.18 -6.50
C PRO A 122 3.16 -1.13 -6.88
N VAL A 123 2.31 -0.70 -5.93
CA VAL A 123 1.22 0.24 -6.21
C VAL A 123 0.86 1.03 -4.96
N GLN A 124 0.51 2.29 -5.13
CA GLN A 124 -0.23 3.08 -4.15
C GLN A 124 -1.73 2.98 -4.45
N GLU A 125 -2.57 3.13 -3.44
CA GLU A 125 -4.02 3.01 -3.57
C GLU A 125 -4.75 4.22 -2.97
N PRO A 126 -4.64 5.39 -3.60
CA PRO A 126 -5.36 6.58 -3.16
C PRO A 126 -6.87 6.38 -3.23
N VAL A 127 -7.59 7.15 -2.42
CA VAL A 127 -9.03 7.12 -2.28
C VAL A 127 -9.66 8.33 -2.97
N ILE A 128 -10.87 8.14 -3.48
CA ILE A 128 -11.74 9.21 -3.94
C ILE A 128 -13.01 9.26 -3.08
N PHE A 129 -13.62 10.43 -3.00
CA PHE A 129 -14.98 10.61 -2.51
C PHE A 129 -15.85 11.12 -3.65
N TYR A 130 -16.81 10.32 -4.07
CA TYR A 130 -17.75 10.73 -5.11
C TYR A 130 -19.16 10.95 -4.55
N ILE A 131 -19.92 11.78 -5.26
CA ILE A 131 -21.32 12.08 -4.97
C ILE A 131 -22.11 12.15 -6.25
N ARG A 132 -23.40 11.88 -6.22
CA ARG A 132 -24.31 12.09 -7.38
C ARG A 132 -24.19 13.51 -7.88
N ALA A 133 -24.07 13.69 -9.20
CA ALA A 133 -23.87 14.99 -9.82
C ALA A 133 -25.13 15.89 -9.77
N ASP A 134 -26.31 15.27 -9.66
CA ASP A 134 -27.60 15.97 -9.49
C ASP A 134 -27.86 16.43 -8.05
N SER A 135 -26.99 16.05 -7.08
CA SER A 135 -27.08 16.53 -5.71
C SER A 135 -26.71 18.02 -5.57
N PRO A 136 -27.13 18.70 -4.49
CA PRO A 136 -26.78 20.10 -4.26
C PRO A 136 -25.29 20.31 -3.90
N TYR A 137 -24.57 19.24 -3.55
CA TYR A 137 -23.18 19.31 -3.09
C TYR A 137 -22.19 19.23 -4.25
N LYS A 138 -21.46 20.32 -4.51
CA LYS A 138 -20.48 20.43 -5.60
C LYS A 138 -19.05 20.40 -5.12
N SER A 139 -18.83 20.51 -3.81
CA SER A 139 -17.52 20.52 -3.13
C SER A 139 -17.64 19.97 -1.70
N ILE A 140 -16.50 19.67 -1.10
CA ILE A 140 -16.45 19.34 0.34
C ILE A 140 -16.90 20.51 1.20
N SER A 141 -16.61 21.76 0.78
CA SER A 141 -17.10 22.96 1.47
C SER A 141 -18.63 23.03 1.51
N ASP A 142 -19.32 22.59 0.44
CA ASP A 142 -20.79 22.58 0.44
C ASP A 142 -21.32 21.57 1.46
N ILE A 143 -20.70 20.38 1.55
CA ILE A 143 -21.06 19.38 2.57
C ILE A 143 -20.81 19.92 3.98
N ARG A 144 -19.68 20.60 4.20
CA ARG A 144 -19.32 21.20 5.49
C ARG A 144 -20.34 22.23 5.96
N ASN A 145 -20.91 23.01 5.04
CA ASN A 145 -21.85 24.09 5.31
C ASN A 145 -23.34 23.66 5.16
N ALA A 146 -23.57 22.36 4.85
CA ALA A 146 -24.92 21.86 4.61
C ALA A 146 -25.73 21.80 5.90
N LYS A 147 -27.04 22.16 5.79
CA LYS A 147 -28.00 21.94 6.88
C LYS A 147 -28.34 20.47 7.08
N GLU A 148 -28.45 19.73 5.98
CA GLU A 148 -28.70 18.31 5.95
C GLU A 148 -27.44 17.59 5.45
N PRO A 149 -26.92 16.59 6.18
CA PRO A 149 -25.75 15.84 5.72
C PRO A 149 -26.11 14.93 4.53
N PRO A 150 -25.21 14.72 3.56
CA PRO A 150 -25.42 13.75 2.52
C PRO A 150 -25.45 12.33 3.07
N LYS A 151 -26.33 11.47 2.55
CA LYS A 151 -26.36 10.04 2.87
C LYS A 151 -25.34 9.30 2.03
N CYS A 152 -24.33 8.71 2.66
CA CYS A 152 -23.30 7.93 2.01
C CYS A 152 -23.36 6.46 2.42
N GLY A 153 -23.17 5.55 1.47
CA GLY A 153 -23.12 4.12 1.74
C GLY A 153 -21.78 3.65 2.25
N ALA A 154 -21.78 2.70 3.18
CA ALA A 154 -20.57 2.02 3.66
C ALA A 154 -20.85 0.55 4.01
N THR A 155 -19.81 -0.31 3.83
CA THR A 155 -19.95 -1.74 4.12
C THR A 155 -19.82 -2.06 5.60
N GLY A 156 -19.06 -1.28 6.34
CA GLY A 156 -18.84 -1.47 7.77
C GLY A 156 -17.90 -0.43 8.37
N THR A 157 -17.74 -0.44 9.68
CA THR A 157 -16.98 0.58 10.42
C THR A 157 -15.46 0.56 10.16
N VAL A 158 -14.93 -0.50 9.56
CA VAL A 158 -13.51 -0.62 9.18
C VAL A 158 -13.30 -0.48 7.67
N SER A 159 -14.34 -0.09 6.93
CA SER A 159 -14.26 0.08 5.48
C SER A 159 -13.71 1.46 5.10
N THR A 160 -13.11 1.54 3.91
CA THR A 160 -12.53 2.79 3.36
C THR A 160 -13.57 3.91 3.31
N ASP A 161 -14.80 3.60 2.88
CA ASP A 161 -15.92 4.52 2.77
C ASP A 161 -16.31 5.11 4.15
N PHE A 162 -16.42 4.29 5.19
CA PHE A 162 -16.72 4.75 6.55
C PHE A 162 -15.56 5.57 7.15
N ILE A 163 -14.34 5.01 7.07
CA ILE A 163 -13.14 5.64 7.65
C ILE A 163 -12.90 7.03 7.02
N LEU A 164 -13.04 7.16 5.68
CA LEU A 164 -12.92 8.44 5.01
C LEU A 164 -13.98 9.45 5.50
N ALA A 165 -15.24 9.02 5.62
CA ALA A 165 -16.30 9.89 6.13
C ALA A 165 -15.99 10.39 7.55
N ARG A 166 -15.58 9.51 8.46
CA ARG A 166 -15.19 9.88 9.84
C ARG A 166 -13.96 10.78 9.88
N LEU A 167 -12.97 10.54 9.00
CA LEU A 167 -11.81 11.41 8.87
C LEU A 167 -12.20 12.83 8.47
N LEU A 168 -13.07 12.99 7.47
CA LEU A 168 -13.53 14.29 7.01
C LEU A 168 -14.33 15.03 8.12
N GLU A 169 -15.18 14.33 8.87
CA GLU A 169 -15.90 14.88 10.01
C GLU A 169 -14.97 15.33 11.15
N ASP A 170 -13.95 14.53 11.45
CA ASP A 170 -13.00 14.84 12.53
C ASP A 170 -12.09 16.03 12.17
N THR A 171 -11.67 16.11 10.92
CA THR A 171 -10.67 17.11 10.47
C THR A 171 -11.30 18.43 10.04
N MET A 172 -12.55 18.45 9.62
CA MET A 172 -13.24 19.62 9.08
C MET A 172 -14.59 19.92 9.74
N PRO A 173 -14.70 20.04 11.07
CA PRO A 173 -15.96 20.40 11.70
C PRO A 173 -16.48 21.76 11.19
N PRO A 174 -17.79 21.97 11.06
CA PRO A 174 -18.91 21.11 11.46
C PRO A 174 -19.37 20.10 10.39
N LEU A 175 -18.52 19.71 9.44
CA LEU A 175 -18.86 18.72 8.39
C LEU A 175 -19.50 17.48 9.01
N LYS A 176 -20.61 17.03 8.41
CA LYS A 176 -21.32 15.81 8.75
C LYS A 176 -21.63 14.98 7.52
N ILE A 177 -21.59 13.66 7.66
CA ILE A 177 -21.97 12.68 6.67
C ILE A 177 -22.87 11.64 7.33
N ASP A 178 -24.10 11.51 6.85
CA ASP A 178 -25.01 10.45 7.30
C ASP A 178 -24.58 9.13 6.65
N THR A 179 -23.85 8.29 7.39
CA THR A 179 -23.28 7.04 6.87
C THR A 179 -24.22 5.87 7.11
N VAL A 180 -24.75 5.31 6.03
CA VAL A 180 -25.61 4.12 6.03
C VAL A 180 -24.73 2.88 5.95
N LEU A 181 -24.69 2.09 7.02
CA LEU A 181 -23.90 0.88 7.16
C LEU A 181 -24.69 -0.37 6.72
N GLY A 182 -23.98 -1.47 6.51
CA GLY A 182 -24.55 -2.81 6.32
C GLY A 182 -24.71 -3.24 4.87
N TYR A 183 -24.18 -2.49 3.92
CA TYR A 183 -24.09 -2.98 2.55
C TYR A 183 -23.12 -4.17 2.48
N PRO A 184 -23.48 -5.30 1.79
CA PRO A 184 -22.63 -6.49 1.69
C PRO A 184 -21.31 -6.22 0.97
N GLY A 185 -21.29 -5.26 0.04
CA GLY A 185 -20.12 -4.89 -0.74
C GLY A 185 -20.29 -3.57 -1.49
N GLY A 186 -19.23 -3.16 -2.18
CA GLY A 186 -19.23 -1.91 -2.93
C GLY A 186 -20.21 -1.90 -4.11
N ALA A 187 -20.48 -3.04 -4.73
CA ALA A 187 -21.43 -3.13 -5.84
C ALA A 187 -22.87 -2.81 -5.40
N GLU A 188 -23.24 -3.24 -4.19
CA GLU A 188 -24.55 -2.96 -3.60
C GLU A 188 -24.68 -1.48 -3.21
N ILE A 189 -23.58 -0.84 -2.76
CA ILE A 189 -23.58 0.61 -2.55
C ILE A 189 -23.71 1.33 -3.89
N ASP A 190 -22.99 0.91 -4.94
CA ASP A 190 -23.06 1.52 -6.26
C ASP A 190 -24.51 1.43 -6.82
N LEU A 191 -25.19 0.28 -6.63
CA LEU A 191 -26.60 0.11 -7.00
C LEU A 191 -27.54 1.01 -6.17
N ALA A 192 -27.27 1.17 -4.87
CA ALA A 192 -28.03 2.07 -4.00
C ALA A 192 -27.86 3.54 -4.42
N VAL A 193 -26.68 3.93 -4.91
CA VAL A 193 -26.43 5.26 -5.50
C VAL A 193 -27.23 5.45 -6.79
N GLU A 194 -27.32 4.44 -7.66
CA GLU A 194 -28.18 4.50 -8.87
C GLU A 194 -29.66 4.71 -8.50
N LYS A 195 -30.11 4.01 -7.46
CA LYS A 195 -31.51 4.11 -6.97
C LYS A 195 -31.78 5.35 -6.11
N ASN A 196 -30.78 6.17 -5.85
CA ASN A 196 -30.88 7.34 -4.95
C ASN A 196 -31.24 7.01 -3.48
N GLU A 197 -30.92 5.80 -3.02
CA GLU A 197 -31.06 5.40 -1.60
C GLU A 197 -29.98 6.04 -0.75
N VAL A 198 -28.77 6.10 -1.31
CA VAL A 198 -27.62 6.91 -0.85
C VAL A 198 -27.07 7.69 -2.04
N ILE A 199 -26.36 8.78 -1.80
CA ILE A 199 -25.89 9.65 -2.87
C ILE A 199 -24.36 9.74 -3.00
N CYS A 200 -23.61 9.16 -2.08
CA CYS A 200 -22.15 9.31 -2.01
C CYS A 200 -21.47 8.07 -1.43
N ARG A 201 -20.16 8.00 -1.69
CA ARG A 201 -19.28 6.96 -1.20
C ARG A 201 -17.81 7.36 -1.29
N GLY A 202 -16.98 6.90 -0.32
CA GLY A 202 -15.53 6.85 -0.44
C GLY A 202 -15.07 5.50 -1.02
N MET A 203 -14.07 5.47 -1.89
CA MET A 203 -13.51 4.23 -2.43
C MET A 203 -12.11 4.44 -3.02
N THR A 204 -11.34 3.35 -3.22
CA THR A 204 -10.07 3.45 -3.94
C THR A 204 -10.28 3.92 -5.39
N ALA A 205 -9.34 4.71 -5.92
CA ALA A 205 -9.46 5.32 -7.24
C ALA A 205 -9.35 4.32 -8.41
N SER A 206 -8.56 3.27 -8.26
CA SER A 206 -8.29 2.30 -9.34
C SER A 206 -9.58 1.66 -9.93
N PRO A 207 -10.54 1.14 -9.14
CA PRO A 207 -11.80 0.63 -9.69
C PRO A 207 -12.65 1.70 -10.38
N PHE A 208 -12.59 2.95 -9.93
CA PHE A 208 -13.35 4.05 -10.54
C PHE A 208 -12.96 4.27 -12.01
N HIS A 209 -11.69 4.07 -12.35
CA HIS A 209 -11.21 4.19 -13.72
C HIS A 209 -11.28 2.90 -14.53
N GLY A 210 -11.40 1.74 -13.88
CA GLY A 210 -11.17 0.42 -14.50
C GLY A 210 -12.39 -0.45 -14.71
N ARG A 211 -13.55 -0.16 -14.10
CA ARG A 211 -14.71 -1.06 -14.18
C ARG A 211 -16.05 -0.34 -14.28
N GLU A 212 -17.07 -1.07 -14.72
CA GLU A 212 -18.47 -0.66 -14.61
C GLU A 212 -18.96 -0.75 -13.15
N PRO A 213 -19.90 0.10 -12.73
CA PRO A 213 -20.64 1.08 -13.54
C PRO A 213 -19.90 2.42 -13.78
N PHE A 214 -18.71 2.61 -13.16
CA PHE A 214 -18.02 3.90 -13.10
C PHE A 214 -17.63 4.45 -14.49
N ILE A 215 -17.21 3.58 -15.43
CA ILE A 215 -16.89 4.00 -16.81
C ILE A 215 -18.13 4.64 -17.46
N SER A 216 -19.30 4.01 -17.31
CA SER A 216 -20.56 4.55 -17.81
C SER A 216 -21.01 5.80 -17.06
N TRP A 217 -20.79 5.86 -15.74
CA TRP A 217 -21.14 7.03 -14.93
C TRP A 217 -20.30 8.26 -15.29
N GLN A 218 -19.01 8.09 -15.53
CA GLN A 218 -18.13 9.17 -15.98
C GLN A 218 -18.59 9.73 -17.33
N LYS A 219 -18.91 8.86 -18.32
CA LYS A 219 -19.41 9.27 -19.63
C LYS A 219 -20.73 10.06 -19.56
N LYS A 220 -21.58 9.74 -18.58
CA LYS A 220 -22.89 10.36 -18.39
C LYS A 220 -22.87 11.52 -17.40
N ASN A 221 -21.73 11.85 -16.80
CA ASN A 221 -21.62 12.79 -15.69
C ASN A 221 -22.60 12.46 -14.54
N PHE A 222 -22.82 11.17 -14.26
CA PHE A 222 -23.78 10.71 -13.25
C PHE A 222 -23.31 10.98 -11.83
N VAL A 223 -21.99 10.91 -11.59
CA VAL A 223 -21.34 11.24 -10.32
C VAL A 223 -20.28 12.31 -10.53
N ARG A 224 -19.97 13.02 -9.44
CA ARG A 224 -18.89 13.99 -9.33
C ARG A 224 -17.93 13.52 -8.26
N VAL A 225 -16.62 13.49 -8.56
CA VAL A 225 -15.58 13.26 -7.56
C VAL A 225 -15.27 14.60 -6.87
N LEU A 226 -15.30 14.63 -5.54
CA LEU A 226 -15.12 15.85 -4.75
C LEU A 226 -13.73 15.96 -4.14
N LEU A 227 -13.03 14.86 -3.96
CA LEU A 227 -11.65 14.83 -3.47
C LEU A 227 -10.91 13.58 -3.96
N PHE A 228 -9.59 13.70 -3.94
CA PHE A 228 -8.61 12.64 -4.19
C PHE A 228 -7.55 12.70 -3.09
N THR A 229 -7.19 11.57 -2.50
CA THR A 229 -6.24 11.55 -1.37
C THR A 229 -4.77 11.42 -1.78
N GLY A 230 -4.50 11.22 -3.08
CA GLY A 230 -3.13 11.19 -3.60
C GLY A 230 -2.36 12.50 -3.38
N GLU A 231 -1.04 12.42 -3.35
CA GLU A 231 -0.15 13.59 -3.13
C GLU A 231 -0.24 14.65 -4.24
N LYS A 232 -0.66 14.24 -5.44
CA LYS A 232 -0.89 15.11 -6.60
C LYS A 232 -2.23 14.76 -7.20
N ARG A 233 -2.84 15.68 -7.93
CA ARG A 233 -4.07 15.41 -8.68
C ARG A 233 -3.86 14.27 -9.66
N ASP A 234 -4.87 13.41 -9.79
CA ASP A 234 -4.86 12.34 -10.80
C ASP A 234 -4.97 12.96 -12.19
N GLU A 235 -4.07 12.61 -13.10
CA GLU A 235 -4.07 13.10 -14.50
C GLU A 235 -5.36 12.79 -15.25
N ARG A 236 -6.08 11.74 -14.83
CA ARG A 236 -7.39 11.35 -15.35
C ARG A 236 -8.54 12.21 -14.82
N MET A 237 -8.27 12.98 -13.73
CA MET A 237 -9.25 13.84 -13.04
C MET A 237 -8.58 15.18 -12.63
N PRO A 238 -8.05 15.96 -13.58
CA PRO A 238 -7.21 17.14 -13.26
C PRO A 238 -7.96 18.25 -12.49
N ASP A 239 -9.30 18.26 -12.58
CA ASP A 239 -10.13 19.25 -11.89
C ASP A 239 -10.49 18.84 -10.45
N VAL A 240 -10.22 17.60 -10.05
CA VAL A 240 -10.50 17.10 -8.70
C VAL A 240 -9.38 17.52 -7.74
N PRO A 241 -9.70 18.27 -6.68
CA PRO A 241 -8.69 18.70 -5.73
C PRO A 241 -8.16 17.51 -4.91
N THR A 242 -6.90 17.61 -4.50
CA THR A 242 -6.36 16.70 -3.50
C THR A 242 -6.91 17.03 -2.11
N LEU A 243 -6.83 16.06 -1.18
CA LEU A 243 -7.23 16.31 0.21
C LEU A 243 -6.37 17.41 0.84
N ASP A 244 -5.07 17.48 0.53
CA ASP A 244 -4.17 18.52 1.03
C ASP A 244 -4.58 19.91 0.53
N GLU A 245 -4.95 20.05 -0.76
CA GLU A 245 -5.48 21.31 -1.30
C GLU A 245 -6.78 21.75 -0.60
N ILE A 246 -7.64 20.76 -0.26
CA ILE A 246 -8.86 21.03 0.53
C ILE A 246 -8.49 21.47 1.95
N PHE A 247 -7.55 20.79 2.59
CA PHE A 247 -7.09 21.13 3.95
C PHE A 247 -6.47 22.53 4.00
N ASP A 248 -5.74 22.95 2.95
CA ASP A 248 -5.19 24.31 2.84
C ASP A 248 -6.31 25.35 2.75
N LYS A 249 -7.29 25.10 1.86
CA LYS A 249 -8.45 25.98 1.66
C LYS A 249 -9.30 26.12 2.93
N GLU A 250 -9.56 24.99 3.60
CA GLU A 250 -10.38 24.95 4.81
C GLU A 250 -9.60 25.28 6.09
N LYS A 251 -8.28 25.58 5.97
CA LYS A 251 -7.38 25.91 7.06
C LYS A 251 -7.36 24.86 8.18
N VAL A 252 -7.33 23.58 7.77
CA VAL A 252 -7.28 22.46 8.72
C VAL A 252 -6.01 22.54 9.57
N PRO A 253 -6.12 22.52 10.92
CA PRO A 253 -4.97 22.56 11.81
C PRO A 253 -4.03 21.37 11.61
N GLU A 254 -2.73 21.58 11.94
CA GLU A 254 -1.69 20.55 11.81
C GLU A 254 -2.06 19.22 12.49
N ALA A 255 -2.67 19.24 13.67
CA ALA A 255 -3.13 18.04 14.36
C ALA A 255 -4.15 17.24 13.53
N GLY A 256 -5.04 17.91 12.79
CA GLY A 256 -5.98 17.25 11.86
C GLY A 256 -5.25 16.64 10.66
N ARG A 257 -4.26 17.34 10.09
CA ARG A 257 -3.44 16.83 8.98
C ARG A 257 -2.65 15.58 9.40
N ARG A 258 -2.09 15.56 10.61
CA ARG A 258 -1.42 14.37 11.17
C ARG A 258 -2.37 13.19 11.36
N VAL A 259 -3.61 13.44 11.79
CA VAL A 259 -4.64 12.39 11.86
C VAL A 259 -4.90 11.80 10.47
N ALA A 260 -5.07 12.66 9.46
CA ALA A 260 -5.26 12.22 8.08
C ALA A 260 -4.04 11.44 7.56
N GLU A 261 -2.83 11.91 7.81
CA GLU A 261 -1.60 11.20 7.42
C GLU A 261 -1.56 9.78 8.01
N VAL A 262 -1.92 9.61 9.28
CA VAL A 262 -1.95 8.29 9.91
C VAL A 262 -3.04 7.42 9.32
N ILE A 263 -4.26 7.92 9.17
CA ILE A 263 -5.39 7.14 8.64
C ILE A 263 -5.15 6.72 7.18
N LEU A 264 -4.61 7.61 6.36
CA LEU A 264 -4.42 7.39 4.93
C LEU A 264 -3.08 6.74 4.58
N ALA A 265 -2.22 6.47 5.56
CA ALA A 265 -0.94 5.81 5.32
C ALA A 265 -1.08 4.43 4.66
N ALA A 266 -2.22 3.74 4.86
CA ALA A 266 -2.55 2.50 4.16
C ALA A 266 -2.48 2.63 2.63
N GLU A 267 -2.81 3.79 2.08
CA GLU A 267 -2.75 4.08 0.65
C GLU A 267 -1.30 4.06 0.13
N LYS A 268 -0.39 4.67 0.90
CA LYS A 268 1.05 4.70 0.59
C LYS A 268 1.72 3.35 0.81
N PHE A 269 1.28 2.58 1.80
CA PHE A 269 1.72 1.19 1.95
C PHE A 269 1.28 0.33 0.76
N GLY A 270 0.11 0.60 0.19
CA GLY A 270 -0.40 -0.03 -1.03
C GLY A 270 -0.50 -1.57 -0.94
N ARG A 271 0.45 -2.28 -1.56
CA ARG A 271 0.60 -3.74 -1.47
C ARG A 271 2.00 -4.07 -0.92
N PRO A 272 2.26 -3.86 0.37
CA PRO A 272 3.61 -3.89 0.89
C PRO A 272 4.22 -5.29 0.87
N ILE A 273 5.52 -5.31 0.64
CA ILE A 273 6.33 -6.52 0.69
C ILE A 273 7.31 -6.36 1.85
N ILE A 274 7.32 -7.35 2.74
CA ILE A 274 8.15 -7.35 3.94
C ILE A 274 8.96 -8.63 4.06
N ALA A 275 10.10 -8.54 4.75
CA ALA A 275 10.79 -9.70 5.32
C ALA A 275 10.83 -9.57 6.85
N GLY A 276 11.11 -10.67 7.54
CA GLY A 276 11.15 -10.71 9.00
C GLY A 276 12.23 -9.80 9.61
N PRO A 277 12.07 -9.43 10.89
CA PRO A 277 13.08 -8.66 11.62
C PRO A 277 14.44 -9.37 11.64
N GLY A 278 15.52 -8.62 11.41
CA GLY A 278 16.88 -9.18 11.42
C GLY A 278 17.29 -9.87 10.12
N THR A 279 16.54 -9.72 9.05
CA THR A 279 17.00 -10.12 7.70
C THR A 279 18.35 -9.47 7.39
N PRO A 280 19.40 -10.23 6.99
CA PRO A 280 20.72 -9.69 6.71
C PRO A 280 20.69 -8.56 5.69
N PRO A 281 21.45 -7.46 5.91
CA PRO A 281 21.40 -6.29 5.03
C PRO A 281 21.73 -6.56 3.56
N ASP A 282 22.67 -7.47 3.28
CA ASP A 282 23.04 -7.89 1.95
C ASP A 282 21.86 -8.54 1.20
N ARG A 283 21.10 -9.38 1.90
CA ARG A 283 19.92 -10.06 1.35
C ARG A 283 18.76 -9.10 1.16
N LEU A 284 18.52 -8.21 2.14
CA LEU A 284 17.51 -7.17 2.02
C LEU A 284 17.80 -6.26 0.82
N ASN A 285 19.04 -5.81 0.67
CA ASN A 285 19.44 -4.98 -0.46
C ASN A 285 19.26 -5.71 -1.81
N THR A 286 19.59 -7.01 -1.87
CA THR A 286 19.34 -7.82 -3.06
C THR A 286 17.85 -7.89 -3.41
N LEU A 287 16.98 -8.10 -2.42
CA LEU A 287 15.53 -8.15 -2.63
C LEU A 287 14.95 -6.79 -3.05
N ARG A 288 15.42 -5.69 -2.45
CA ARG A 288 15.04 -4.31 -2.83
C ARG A 288 15.43 -4.00 -4.27
N GLN A 289 16.69 -4.26 -4.63
CA GLN A 289 17.16 -4.05 -5.99
C GLN A 289 16.39 -4.89 -7.01
N ALA A 290 16.13 -6.16 -6.68
CA ALA A 290 15.35 -7.03 -7.55
C ALA A 290 13.90 -6.52 -7.73
N PHE A 291 13.28 -6.01 -6.66
CA PHE A 291 11.98 -5.36 -6.73
C PHE A 291 12.02 -4.11 -7.62
N ASP A 292 12.97 -3.20 -7.40
CA ASP A 292 13.10 -1.95 -8.17
C ASP A 292 13.37 -2.22 -9.67
N GLN A 293 14.11 -3.27 -9.99
CA GLN A 293 14.36 -3.69 -11.39
C GLN A 293 13.09 -4.34 -11.98
N ALA A 294 12.42 -5.19 -11.23
CA ALA A 294 11.18 -5.81 -11.69
C ALA A 294 10.09 -4.77 -11.99
N MET A 295 10.01 -3.69 -11.20
CA MET A 295 9.07 -2.57 -11.44
C MET A 295 9.39 -1.74 -12.70
N LYS A 296 10.54 -1.95 -13.30
CA LYS A 296 10.96 -1.32 -14.57
C LYS A 296 11.00 -2.33 -15.73
N ASP A 297 10.74 -3.62 -15.48
CA ASP A 297 10.74 -4.67 -16.50
C ASP A 297 9.58 -4.45 -17.48
N PRO A 298 9.87 -4.25 -18.80
CA PRO A 298 8.83 -3.98 -19.80
C PRO A 298 7.79 -5.10 -19.93
N GLU A 299 8.17 -6.36 -19.69
CA GLU A 299 7.25 -7.50 -19.75
C GLU A 299 6.29 -7.47 -18.56
N LEU A 300 6.80 -7.17 -17.34
CA LEU A 300 5.94 -6.98 -16.16
C LEU A 300 4.96 -5.84 -16.39
N LEU A 301 5.42 -4.69 -16.86
CA LEU A 301 4.58 -3.52 -17.11
C LEU A 301 3.50 -3.82 -18.16
N ALA A 302 3.85 -4.54 -19.24
CA ALA A 302 2.90 -4.97 -20.26
C ALA A 302 1.83 -5.94 -19.71
N GLU A 303 2.25 -6.90 -18.87
CA GLU A 303 1.32 -7.85 -18.24
C GLU A 303 0.42 -7.15 -17.21
N ALA A 304 0.97 -6.26 -16.38
CA ALA A 304 0.20 -5.45 -15.44
C ALA A 304 -0.88 -4.64 -16.17
N LYS A 305 -0.51 -3.93 -17.25
CA LYS A 305 -1.45 -3.18 -18.10
C LYS A 305 -2.54 -4.09 -18.70
N LYS A 306 -2.15 -5.24 -19.27
CA LYS A 306 -3.09 -6.21 -19.84
C LYS A 306 -4.09 -6.73 -18.79
N THR A 307 -3.65 -6.89 -17.56
CA THR A 307 -4.46 -7.40 -16.45
C THR A 307 -5.09 -6.29 -15.59
N ARG A 308 -5.00 -5.03 -16.05
CA ARG A 308 -5.56 -3.85 -15.37
C ARG A 308 -5.08 -3.69 -13.92
N MET A 309 -3.79 -3.86 -13.74
CA MET A 309 -3.11 -3.62 -12.47
C MET A 309 -2.31 -2.32 -12.62
N ASP A 310 -2.71 -1.28 -11.88
CA ASP A 310 -2.00 0.00 -11.86
C ASP A 310 -0.62 -0.20 -11.23
N VAL A 311 0.41 0.44 -11.79
CA VAL A 311 1.80 0.39 -11.32
C VAL A 311 2.21 1.77 -10.84
N ASP A 312 2.47 1.90 -9.55
CA ASP A 312 2.96 3.13 -8.90
C ASP A 312 3.83 2.72 -7.70
N PRO A 313 5.09 2.34 -7.95
CA PRO A 313 5.91 1.67 -6.96
C PRO A 313 6.44 2.63 -5.88
N THR A 314 6.49 2.13 -4.65
CA THR A 314 7.14 2.78 -3.50
C THR A 314 8.29 1.91 -3.02
N SER A 315 9.48 2.51 -2.81
CA SER A 315 10.66 1.76 -2.36
C SER A 315 10.56 1.32 -0.89
N GLY A 316 11.32 0.29 -0.54
CA GLY A 316 11.35 -0.24 0.83
C GLY A 316 11.81 0.78 1.87
N GLU A 317 12.75 1.67 1.51
CA GLU A 317 13.25 2.73 2.38
C GLU A 317 12.16 3.76 2.71
N VAL A 318 11.33 4.09 1.72
CA VAL A 318 10.19 5.02 1.92
C VAL A 318 9.16 4.37 2.85
N LEU A 319 8.82 3.09 2.63
CA LEU A 319 7.90 2.35 3.50
C LEU A 319 8.44 2.19 4.93
N GLU A 320 9.74 1.95 5.10
CA GLU A 320 10.37 1.86 6.42
C GLU A 320 10.27 3.18 7.20
N LYS A 321 10.52 4.31 6.53
CA LYS A 321 10.33 5.65 7.12
C LYS A 321 8.87 5.90 7.48
N LEU A 322 7.96 5.53 6.60
CA LEU A 322 6.51 5.65 6.83
C LEU A 322 6.08 4.83 8.05
N ALA A 323 6.53 3.56 8.15
CA ALA A 323 6.21 2.67 9.26
C ALA A 323 6.65 3.24 10.64
N LYS A 324 7.80 3.91 10.68
CA LYS A 324 8.25 4.62 11.88
C LYS A 324 7.36 5.83 12.17
N ARG A 325 7.09 6.65 11.16
CA ARG A 325 6.37 7.91 11.30
C ARG A 325 4.91 7.73 11.74
N VAL A 326 4.19 6.71 11.22
CA VAL A 326 2.78 6.49 11.57
C VAL A 326 2.57 6.07 13.04
N LEU A 327 3.60 5.50 13.68
CA LEU A 327 3.55 5.12 15.09
C LEU A 327 4.17 6.16 16.01
N ASP A 328 5.02 7.05 15.49
CA ASP A 328 5.68 8.12 16.24
C ASP A 328 4.86 9.42 16.17
N GLN A 329 3.65 9.35 16.71
CA GLN A 329 2.70 10.46 16.71
C GLN A 329 2.39 10.95 18.14
N PRO A 330 2.08 12.24 18.32
CA PRO A 330 1.62 12.75 19.61
C PRO A 330 0.42 11.98 20.16
N PRO A 331 0.32 11.82 21.50
CA PRO A 331 -0.76 11.05 22.12
C PRO A 331 -2.17 11.51 21.72
N GLU A 332 -2.37 12.82 21.52
CA GLU A 332 -3.64 13.39 21.09
C GLU A 332 -4.03 12.97 19.66
N VAL A 333 -3.06 12.85 18.75
CA VAL A 333 -3.26 12.34 17.38
C VAL A 333 -3.67 10.88 17.44
N LEU A 334 -2.93 10.06 18.20
CA LEU A 334 -3.25 8.64 18.36
C LEU A 334 -4.61 8.42 19.00
N ALA A 335 -5.01 9.24 19.98
CA ALA A 335 -6.34 9.17 20.61
C ALA A 335 -7.45 9.47 19.60
N ARG A 336 -7.28 10.49 18.73
CA ARG A 336 -8.25 10.82 17.65
C ARG A 336 -8.34 9.70 16.63
N VAL A 337 -7.20 9.15 16.17
CA VAL A 337 -7.16 8.02 15.24
C VAL A 337 -7.90 6.81 15.84
N LYS A 338 -7.61 6.45 17.09
CA LYS A 338 -8.32 5.37 17.77
C LYS A 338 -9.83 5.60 17.83
N LYS A 339 -10.25 6.82 18.14
CA LYS A 339 -11.68 7.18 18.15
C LYS A 339 -12.33 7.00 16.77
N ILE A 340 -11.67 7.43 15.69
CA ILE A 340 -12.15 7.27 14.31
C ILE A 340 -12.32 5.79 13.94
N LEU A 341 -11.40 4.93 14.39
CA LEU A 341 -11.41 3.50 14.07
C LEU A 341 -12.31 2.66 14.97
N SER A 342 -12.76 3.20 16.14
CA SER A 342 -13.56 2.47 17.14
C SER A 342 -15.06 2.75 17.04
N ASN A 343 -15.47 3.75 16.27
CA ASN A 343 -16.87 4.15 16.07
C ASN A 343 -17.38 3.63 14.73
#